data_99b2e107fd3ed21a28670166bedf2b88
#
_entry.id   99b2e107fd3ed21a28670166bedf2b88
#
_cell.length_a   1.000
_cell.length_b   1.000
_cell.length_c   1.000
_cell.angle_alpha   90.00
_cell.angle_beta   90.00
_cell.angle_gamma   90.00
#
_symmetry.space_group_name_H-M   'P 1'
#
loop_
_entity.id
_entity.type
_entity.pdbx_description
1 polymer ?
#
loop_
_entity_poly.entity_id
_entity_poly.type
_entity_poly.pdbx_seq_one_letter_code
_entity_poly.pdbx_strand_id
1 'polypeptide(L)'
;MSRKVRRVPVILDAGEIRDLPWEDIRMILRGADELISTGGRSMLAKILKGSKDKKILEYKLNECPAYGYYHDMKLDDISKCIDWMIKKDYLRIKYDYRLPLLVFSEKGWEIEKETFAEELYQRFCLDIKEKNARVIFEMKEVNRQVVMLVLD
;
A
#
# COMPACT_ATOMS: atom_id res chain seq x y z
N MET A 1 -10.80 40.84 -2.09
CA MET A 1 -10.28 40.14 -3.27
C MET A 1 -9.60 38.87 -2.84
N SER A 2 -10.10 37.73 -3.31
CA SER A 2 -9.45 36.45 -3.08
C SER A 2 -8.21 36.35 -3.96
N ARG A 3 -7.03 36.18 -3.36
CA ARG A 3 -5.82 35.85 -4.10
C ARG A 3 -5.97 34.45 -4.70
N LYS A 4 -5.85 34.32 -6.02
CA LYS A 4 -5.79 33.01 -6.64
C LYS A 4 -4.55 32.27 -6.14
N VAL A 5 -4.75 31.14 -5.49
CA VAL A 5 -3.67 30.30 -5.05
C VAL A 5 -3.00 29.68 -6.29
N ARG A 6 -1.68 29.84 -6.39
CA ARG A 6 -0.90 29.27 -7.48
C ARG A 6 -0.66 27.78 -7.19
N ARG A 7 -1.38 26.94 -7.90
CA ARG A 7 -1.21 25.49 -7.79
C ARG A 7 0.08 25.06 -8.45
N VAL A 8 0.76 24.07 -7.82
CA VAL A 8 1.91 23.43 -8.43
C VAL A 8 1.42 22.66 -9.67
N PRO A 9 1.96 22.94 -10.87
CA PRO A 9 1.46 22.28 -12.08
C PRO A 9 1.82 20.79 -12.07
N VAL A 10 0.93 19.97 -12.62
CA VAL A 10 1.15 18.54 -12.78
C VAL A 10 1.21 18.24 -14.27
N ILE A 11 2.35 17.71 -14.71
CA ILE A 11 2.55 17.25 -16.09
C ILE A 11 2.64 15.72 -16.01
N LEU A 12 1.71 15.04 -16.69
CA LEU A 12 1.67 13.59 -16.72
C LEU A 12 2.42 13.06 -17.93
N ASP A 13 3.33 12.14 -17.71
CA ASP A 13 4.09 11.48 -18.76
C ASP A 13 4.11 9.97 -18.47
N ALA A 14 3.31 9.22 -19.23
CA ALA A 14 3.29 7.76 -19.15
C ALA A 14 4.30 7.11 -20.10
N GLY A 15 5.06 7.91 -20.85
CA GLY A 15 6.01 7.38 -21.85
C GLY A 15 5.32 6.51 -22.89
N GLU A 16 5.89 5.36 -23.17
CA GLU A 16 5.38 4.40 -24.16
C GLU A 16 4.50 3.31 -23.54
N ILE A 17 4.13 3.44 -22.27
CA ILE A 17 3.32 2.44 -21.58
C ILE A 17 1.91 2.41 -22.20
N ARG A 18 1.54 1.27 -22.75
CA ARG A 18 0.21 1.04 -23.31
C ARG A 18 -0.73 0.43 -22.29
N ASP A 19 -0.20 -0.48 -21.48
CA ASP A 19 -0.96 -1.22 -20.49
C ASP A 19 -0.04 -1.69 -19.37
N LEU A 20 -0.59 -1.95 -18.18
CA LEU A 20 0.12 -2.54 -17.07
C LEU A 20 -0.53 -3.85 -16.68
N PRO A 21 0.26 -4.85 -16.23
CA PRO A 21 -0.30 -6.08 -15.69
C PRO A 21 -1.25 -5.78 -14.50
N TRP A 22 -2.25 -6.61 -14.36
CA TRP A 22 -3.25 -6.44 -13.27
C TRP A 22 -2.60 -6.39 -11.88
N GLU A 23 -1.60 -7.24 -11.66
CA GLU A 23 -0.87 -7.24 -10.39
C GLU A 23 -0.18 -5.91 -10.11
N ASP A 24 0.39 -5.29 -11.14
CA ASP A 24 1.03 -3.97 -11.03
C ASP A 24 0.01 -2.90 -10.66
N ILE A 25 -1.17 -2.93 -11.30
CA ILE A 25 -2.26 -2.01 -11.02
C ILE A 25 -2.68 -2.12 -9.54
N ARG A 26 -2.87 -3.34 -9.06
CA ARG A 26 -3.24 -3.60 -7.67
C ARG A 26 -2.18 -3.09 -6.68
N MET A 27 -0.92 -3.33 -6.97
CA MET A 27 0.18 -2.94 -6.08
C MET A 27 0.39 -1.43 -6.04
N ILE A 28 0.25 -0.76 -7.18
CA ILE A 28 0.34 0.71 -7.22
C ILE A 28 -0.81 1.31 -6.39
N LEU A 29 -2.01 0.80 -6.54
CA LEU A 29 -3.17 1.24 -5.76
C LEU A 29 -2.97 0.97 -4.26
N ARG A 30 -2.42 -0.19 -3.92
CA ARG A 30 -2.12 -0.52 -2.51
C ARG A 30 -1.11 0.45 -1.89
N GLY A 31 -0.07 0.79 -2.63
CA GLY A 31 0.90 1.80 -2.20
C GLY A 31 0.27 3.18 -2.07
N ALA A 32 -0.60 3.54 -3.01
CA ALA A 32 -1.30 4.83 -2.99
C ALA A 32 -2.24 4.96 -1.78
N ASP A 33 -2.81 3.87 -1.29
CA ASP A 33 -3.73 3.87 -0.14
C ASP A 33 -3.07 4.49 1.10
N GLU A 34 -1.77 4.29 1.29
CA GLU A 34 -1.02 4.88 2.40
C GLU A 34 -0.88 6.40 2.29
N LEU A 35 -1.14 6.96 1.11
CA LEU A 35 -0.86 8.36 0.79
C LEU A 35 -2.11 9.18 0.42
N ILE A 36 -3.28 8.56 0.44
CA ILE A 36 -4.51 9.23 0.00
C ILE A 36 -4.72 10.53 0.79
N SER A 37 -4.88 11.62 0.05
CA SER A 37 -5.06 12.99 0.57
C SER A 37 -3.89 13.51 1.43
N THR A 38 -2.76 12.82 1.47
CA THR A 38 -1.59 13.23 2.27
C THR A 38 -0.30 13.28 1.47
N GLY A 39 -0.17 12.49 0.41
CA GLY A 39 1.05 12.43 -0.39
C GLY A 39 0.78 12.53 -1.88
N GLY A 40 1.81 12.80 -2.62
CA GLY A 40 1.77 12.95 -4.06
C GLY A 40 2.51 11.83 -4.80
N ARG A 41 2.66 12.01 -6.10
CA ARG A 41 3.28 11.04 -7.01
C ARG A 41 4.71 10.69 -6.61
N SER A 42 5.51 11.67 -6.20
CA SER A 42 6.91 11.43 -5.79
C SER A 42 7.01 10.46 -4.63
N MET A 43 6.15 10.63 -3.64
CA MET A 43 6.14 9.77 -2.46
C MET A 43 5.74 8.34 -2.82
N LEU A 44 4.72 8.19 -3.68
CA LEU A 44 4.30 6.88 -4.17
C LEU A 44 5.43 6.19 -4.95
N ALA A 45 6.13 6.93 -5.81
CA ALA A 45 7.27 6.39 -6.54
C ALA A 45 8.37 5.89 -5.59
N LYS A 46 8.64 6.62 -4.52
CA LYS A 46 9.61 6.20 -3.49
C LYS A 46 9.19 4.95 -2.75
N ILE A 47 7.90 4.80 -2.43
CA ILE A 47 7.39 3.58 -1.81
C ILE A 47 7.60 2.39 -2.76
N LEU A 48 7.20 2.52 -4.00
CA LEU A 48 7.32 1.43 -4.99
C LEU A 48 8.78 1.09 -5.28
N LYS A 49 9.67 2.07 -5.24
CA LYS A 49 11.11 1.85 -5.40
C LYS A 49 11.75 1.14 -4.20
N GLY A 50 11.17 1.27 -3.02
CA GLY A 50 11.79 0.80 -1.80
C GLY A 50 12.84 1.77 -1.26
N SER A 51 12.57 3.07 -1.41
CA SER A 51 13.47 4.13 -0.95
C SER A 51 13.65 4.13 0.56
N LYS A 52 14.86 4.40 1.02
CA LYS A 52 15.18 4.58 2.44
C LYS A 52 15.16 6.06 2.84
N ASP A 53 14.44 6.89 2.09
CA ASP A 53 14.26 8.30 2.40
C ASP A 53 13.72 8.45 3.83
N LYS A 54 14.18 9.49 4.51
CA LYS A 54 13.81 9.78 5.91
C LYS A 54 12.30 9.82 6.11
N LYS A 55 11.55 10.44 5.22
CA LYS A 55 10.08 10.52 5.30
C LYS A 55 9.42 9.15 5.18
N ILE A 56 9.95 8.28 4.33
CA ILE A 56 9.43 6.91 4.16
C ILE A 56 9.55 6.15 5.49
N LEU A 57 10.70 6.23 6.14
CA LEU A 57 10.94 5.54 7.41
C LEU A 57 10.19 6.18 8.57
N GLU A 58 10.10 7.50 8.60
CA GLU A 58 9.41 8.26 9.64
C GLU A 58 7.92 7.91 9.70
N TYR A 59 7.25 7.83 8.55
CA TYR A 59 5.84 7.48 8.45
C TYR A 59 5.59 5.98 8.33
N LYS A 60 6.63 5.16 8.49
CA LYS A 60 6.56 3.69 8.42
C LYS A 60 5.99 3.18 7.09
N LEU A 61 6.22 3.90 6.01
CA LEU A 61 5.77 3.52 4.67
C LEU A 61 6.52 2.31 4.13
N ASN A 62 7.68 2.00 4.71
CA ASN A 62 8.43 0.77 4.42
C ASN A 62 7.72 -0.51 4.91
N GLU A 63 6.70 -0.39 5.73
CA GLU A 63 5.89 -1.52 6.18
C GLU A 63 4.72 -1.83 5.23
N CYS A 64 4.49 -0.98 4.23
CA CYS A 64 3.46 -1.19 3.22
C CYS A 64 3.79 -2.41 2.35
N PRO A 65 2.80 -3.28 2.05
CA PRO A 65 3.03 -4.44 1.17
C PRO A 65 3.55 -4.10 -0.23
N ALA A 66 3.29 -2.90 -0.72
CA ALA A 66 3.76 -2.43 -2.02
C ALA A 66 5.19 -1.88 -1.98
N TYR A 67 5.78 -1.72 -0.79
CA TYR A 67 7.13 -1.18 -0.64
C TYR A 67 8.15 -2.05 -1.35
N GLY A 68 8.92 -1.43 -2.26
CA GLY A 68 9.94 -2.13 -3.01
C GLY A 68 9.42 -3.02 -4.15
N TYR A 69 8.14 -2.94 -4.48
CA TYR A 69 7.55 -3.74 -5.55
C TYR A 69 8.30 -3.56 -6.89
N TYR A 70 8.73 -2.33 -7.16
CA TYR A 70 9.51 -1.98 -8.35
C TYR A 70 10.98 -1.69 -8.03
N HIS A 71 11.56 -2.40 -7.08
CA HIS A 71 12.94 -2.14 -6.65
C HIS A 71 13.97 -2.19 -7.79
N ASP A 72 13.73 -2.99 -8.83
CA ASP A 72 14.60 -3.13 -10.00
C ASP A 72 14.40 -2.03 -11.05
N MET A 73 13.35 -1.24 -10.94
CA MET A 73 13.04 -0.20 -11.91
C MET A 73 13.68 1.14 -11.51
N LYS A 74 14.00 1.94 -12.51
CA LYS A 74 14.42 3.33 -12.28
C LYS A 74 13.25 4.16 -11.77
N LEU A 75 13.54 5.13 -10.91
CA LEU A 75 12.52 5.98 -10.32
C LEU A 75 11.68 6.70 -11.40
N ASP A 76 12.33 7.13 -12.49
CA ASP A 76 11.65 7.77 -13.61
C ASP A 76 10.63 6.85 -14.27
N ASP A 77 10.98 5.58 -14.47
CA ASP A 77 10.08 4.59 -15.05
C ASP A 77 8.90 4.28 -14.12
N ILE A 78 9.14 4.25 -12.82
CA ILE A 78 8.08 4.09 -11.82
C ILE A 78 7.11 5.27 -11.89
N SER A 79 7.64 6.48 -12.01
CA SER A 79 6.82 7.69 -12.15
C SER A 79 5.93 7.63 -13.39
N LYS A 80 6.43 7.08 -14.48
CA LYS A 80 5.64 6.87 -15.70
C LYS A 80 4.49 5.89 -15.49
N CYS A 81 4.71 4.83 -14.72
CA CYS A 81 3.66 3.88 -14.35
C CYS A 81 2.56 4.56 -13.53
N ILE A 82 2.95 5.40 -12.59
CA ILE A 82 2.00 6.17 -11.78
C ILE A 82 1.19 7.14 -12.65
N ASP A 83 1.85 7.83 -13.55
CA ASP A 83 1.19 8.76 -14.47
C ASP A 83 0.22 8.03 -15.40
N TRP A 84 0.58 6.82 -15.84
CA TRP A 84 -0.32 5.96 -16.59
C TRP A 84 -1.59 5.63 -15.78
N MET A 85 -1.44 5.34 -14.49
CA MET A 85 -2.58 5.06 -13.60
C MET A 85 -3.53 6.26 -13.51
N ILE A 86 -2.96 7.46 -13.51
CA ILE A 86 -3.76 8.69 -13.47
C ILE A 86 -4.45 8.91 -14.83
N LYS A 87 -3.75 8.72 -15.92
CA LYS A 87 -4.30 8.87 -17.28
C LYS A 87 -5.42 7.86 -17.56
N LYS A 88 -5.33 6.67 -17.01
CA LYS A 88 -6.34 5.60 -17.13
C LYS A 88 -7.44 5.68 -16.07
N ASP A 89 -7.45 6.74 -15.28
CA ASP A 89 -8.48 7.03 -14.27
C ASP A 89 -8.56 5.99 -13.14
N TYR A 90 -7.44 5.37 -12.77
CA TYR A 90 -7.36 4.58 -11.54
C TYR A 90 -7.06 5.47 -10.34
N LEU A 91 -6.25 6.50 -10.55
CA LEU A 91 -5.90 7.51 -9.56
C LEU A 91 -6.25 8.88 -10.10
N ARG A 92 -6.48 9.82 -9.20
CA ARG A 92 -6.74 11.23 -9.54
C ARG A 92 -5.87 12.12 -8.68
N ILE A 93 -5.72 13.36 -9.13
CA ILE A 93 -5.01 14.39 -8.39
C ILE A 93 -6.04 15.36 -7.83
N LYS A 94 -5.98 15.56 -6.53
CA LYS A 94 -6.78 16.56 -5.82
C LYS A 94 -5.83 17.54 -5.16
N TYR A 95 -6.03 18.83 -5.43
CA TYR A 95 -5.20 19.86 -4.84
C TYR A 95 -5.67 20.14 -3.41
N ASP A 96 -4.72 20.03 -2.47
CA ASP A 96 -4.86 20.60 -1.14
C ASP A 96 -4.10 21.90 -1.13
N TYR A 97 -4.83 23.01 -1.28
CA TYR A 97 -4.27 24.35 -1.45
C TYR A 97 -3.38 24.41 -2.70
N ARG A 98 -2.06 24.33 -2.56
CA ARG A 98 -1.10 24.39 -3.67
C ARG A 98 -0.59 23.01 -4.11
N LEU A 99 -0.74 22.01 -3.26
CA LEU A 99 -0.10 20.71 -3.45
C LEU A 99 -1.02 19.73 -4.16
N PRO A 100 -0.53 19.08 -5.24
CA PRO A 100 -1.26 18.00 -5.90
C PRO A 100 -1.09 16.70 -5.10
N LEU A 101 -2.17 16.24 -4.50
CA LEU A 101 -2.20 15.00 -3.73
C LEU A 101 -2.94 13.91 -4.50
N LEU A 102 -2.58 12.66 -4.22
CA LEU A 102 -3.24 11.52 -4.83
C LEU A 102 -4.54 11.17 -4.11
N VAL A 103 -5.56 10.89 -4.88
CA VAL A 103 -6.82 10.32 -4.39
C VAL A 103 -7.24 9.20 -5.34
N PHE A 104 -8.10 8.30 -4.85
CA PHE A 104 -8.67 7.27 -5.71
C PHE A 104 -9.78 7.85 -6.58
N SER A 105 -9.86 7.35 -7.82
CA SER A 105 -11.09 7.40 -8.59
C SER A 105 -12.05 6.36 -8.01
N GLU A 106 -13.32 6.40 -8.41
CA GLU A 106 -14.27 5.36 -8.05
C GLU A 106 -13.79 3.97 -8.48
N LYS A 107 -13.31 3.86 -9.72
CA LYS A 107 -12.73 2.64 -10.29
C LYS A 107 -11.53 2.15 -9.48
N GLY A 108 -10.61 3.04 -9.13
CA GLY A 108 -9.43 2.69 -8.33
C GLY A 108 -9.80 2.22 -6.93
N TRP A 109 -10.75 2.90 -6.30
CA TRP A 109 -11.22 2.52 -4.97
C TRP A 109 -11.87 1.13 -4.95
N GLU A 110 -12.68 0.79 -5.96
CA GLU A 110 -13.30 -0.52 -6.05
C GLU A 110 -12.26 -1.64 -6.09
N ILE A 111 -11.15 -1.42 -6.81
CA ILE A 111 -10.05 -2.39 -6.89
C ILE A 111 -9.30 -2.46 -5.55
N GLU A 112 -8.92 -1.31 -4.97
CA GLU A 112 -8.16 -1.28 -3.72
C GLU A 112 -8.96 -1.83 -2.55
N LYS A 113 -10.25 -1.56 -2.51
CA LYS A 113 -11.14 -2.07 -1.48
C LYS A 113 -11.09 -3.60 -1.41
N GLU A 114 -11.14 -4.26 -2.56
CA GLU A 114 -11.05 -5.72 -2.64
C GLU A 114 -9.67 -6.23 -2.26
N THR A 115 -8.62 -5.56 -2.73
CA THR A 115 -7.22 -5.91 -2.41
C THR A 115 -6.96 -5.82 -0.91
N PHE A 116 -7.40 -4.73 -0.31
CA PHE A 116 -7.23 -4.50 1.12
C PHE A 116 -8.02 -5.47 1.97
N ALA A 117 -9.25 -5.78 1.55
CA ALA A 117 -10.10 -6.77 2.23
C ALA A 117 -9.47 -8.16 2.20
N GLU A 118 -8.89 -8.56 1.07
CA GLU A 118 -8.18 -9.82 0.93
C GLU A 118 -6.93 -9.86 1.83
N GLU A 119 -6.17 -8.78 1.89
CA GLU A 119 -5.02 -8.65 2.78
C GLU A 119 -5.42 -8.81 4.25
N LEU A 120 -6.48 -8.13 4.67
CA LEU A 120 -7.01 -8.26 6.03
C LEU A 120 -7.48 -9.67 6.35
N TYR A 121 -8.15 -10.31 5.39
CA TYR A 121 -8.61 -11.68 5.54
C TYR A 121 -7.45 -12.65 5.73
N GLN A 122 -6.41 -12.53 4.92
CA GLN A 122 -5.22 -13.38 5.04
C GLN A 122 -4.52 -13.16 6.38
N ARG A 123 -4.40 -11.92 6.82
CA ARG A 123 -3.84 -11.58 8.14
C ARG A 123 -4.65 -12.20 9.27
N PHE A 124 -5.96 -12.10 9.17
CA PHE A 124 -6.88 -12.68 10.14
C PHE A 124 -6.74 -14.20 10.23
N CYS A 125 -6.65 -14.86 9.06
CA CYS A 125 -6.44 -16.32 9.01
C CYS A 125 -5.11 -16.73 9.65
N LEU A 126 -4.03 -15.98 9.42
CA LEU A 126 -2.74 -16.23 10.04
C LEU A 126 -2.80 -16.06 11.56
N ASP A 127 -3.46 -15.01 12.04
CA ASP A 127 -3.64 -14.75 13.47
C ASP A 127 -4.43 -15.89 14.14
N ILE A 128 -5.47 -16.38 13.50
CA ILE A 128 -6.25 -17.51 13.99
C ILE A 128 -5.39 -18.77 14.08
N LYS A 129 -4.59 -19.06 13.04
CA LYS A 129 -3.70 -20.21 13.04
C LYS A 129 -2.68 -20.14 14.17
N GLU A 130 -2.08 -18.97 14.39
CA GLU A 130 -1.14 -18.74 15.48
C GLU A 130 -1.80 -18.91 16.86
N LYS A 131 -2.98 -18.33 17.04
CA LYS A 131 -3.74 -18.48 18.29
C LYS A 131 -4.14 -19.92 18.54
N ASN A 132 -4.62 -20.62 17.52
CA ASN A 132 -4.98 -22.03 17.63
C ASN A 132 -3.76 -22.88 17.98
N ALA A 133 -2.61 -22.61 17.37
CA ALA A 133 -1.37 -23.31 17.68
C ALA A 133 -0.95 -23.08 19.15
N ARG A 134 -1.06 -21.85 19.63
CA ARG A 134 -0.77 -21.53 21.04
C ARG A 134 -1.73 -22.25 21.99
N VAL A 135 -3.03 -22.21 21.71
CA VAL A 135 -4.05 -22.86 22.52
C VAL A 135 -3.78 -24.38 22.58
N ILE A 136 -3.49 -25.00 21.44
CA ILE A 136 -3.18 -26.44 21.38
C ILE A 136 -1.94 -26.73 22.20
N PHE A 137 -0.90 -25.91 22.10
CA PHE A 137 0.33 -26.09 22.86
C PHE A 137 0.06 -25.98 24.37
N GLU A 138 -0.67 -24.95 24.79
CA GLU A 138 -1.05 -24.73 26.18
C GLU A 138 -1.91 -25.88 26.72
N MET A 139 -2.86 -26.38 25.92
CA MET A 139 -3.68 -27.52 26.27
C MET A 139 -2.86 -28.80 26.48
N LYS A 140 -1.86 -29.04 25.61
CA LYS A 140 -0.94 -30.18 25.76
C LYS A 140 -0.12 -30.08 27.03
N GLU A 141 0.35 -28.88 27.37
CA GLU A 141 1.08 -28.66 28.64
C GLU A 141 0.21 -28.90 29.85
N VAL A 142 -1.03 -28.38 29.86
CA VAL A 142 -1.99 -28.61 30.95
C VAL A 142 -2.30 -30.10 31.09
N ASN A 143 -2.56 -30.80 29.99
CA ASN A 143 -2.83 -32.24 30.02
C ASN A 143 -1.64 -33.03 30.56
N ARG A 144 -0.41 -32.66 30.18
CA ARG A 144 0.80 -33.28 30.70
C ARG A 144 0.89 -33.09 32.20
N GLN A 145 0.64 -31.89 32.71
CA GLN A 145 0.67 -31.60 34.17
C GLN A 145 -0.40 -32.38 34.92
N VAL A 146 -1.62 -32.45 34.37
CA VAL A 146 -2.70 -33.21 34.97
C VAL A 146 -2.37 -34.70 35.05
N VAL A 147 -1.80 -35.28 33.98
CA VAL A 147 -1.38 -36.68 33.95
C VAL A 147 -0.31 -36.93 35.01
N MET A 148 0.66 -36.03 35.13
CA MET A 148 1.70 -36.17 36.18
C MET A 148 1.13 -36.11 37.60
N LEU A 149 0.13 -35.26 37.83
CA LEU A 149 -0.55 -35.18 39.13
C LEU A 149 -1.34 -36.44 39.45
N VAL A 150 -1.94 -37.06 38.43
CA VAL A 150 -2.73 -38.29 38.64
C VAL A 150 -1.82 -39.51 38.87
N LEU A 151 -0.60 -39.51 38.33
CA LEU A 151 0.37 -40.62 38.48
C LEU A 151 1.13 -40.57 39.80
N ASP A 152 1.09 -39.47 40.52
CA ASP A 152 1.64 -39.36 41.87
C ASP A 152 0.62 -39.98 42.85
#